data_7aeceb45e785e1779b190acecd0db698
#
_entry.id   7aeceb45e785e1779b190acecd0db698
#
_cell.length_a   1.000
_cell.length_b   1.000
_cell.length_c   1.000
_cell.angle_alpha   90.00
_cell.angle_beta   90.00
_cell.angle_gamma   90.00
#
_symmetry.space_group_name_H-M   'P 1'
#
loop_
_entity.id
_entity.type
_entity.pdbx_description
1 polymer ?
#
loop_
_entity_poly.entity_id
_entity_poly.type
_entity_poly.pdbx_seq_one_letter_code
_entity_poly.pdbx_strand_id
1 'polypeptide(L)'
;MPDVTVRAATPADGETLLRLIDALADYERLTPPDAAGRQRFIAELEREPARTWCFLAEVDGEAVGYTVLCETFSTFSAKPKLFLEDIFVVPEARSTGAGYALFRSCVEEAVRRDCSTLVWEVLDWNQLAIDFYERLGGRKFAGWSMYRMGREAMEELLQS
;
A
#
# COMPACT_ATOMS: atom_id res chain seq x y z
N MET A 1 -11.89 -0.96 -24.83
CA MET A 1 -10.96 -1.06 -23.68
C MET A 1 -11.75 -0.68 -22.45
N PRO A 2 -11.58 -1.36 -21.32
CA PRO A 2 -12.23 -0.94 -20.08
C PRO A 2 -11.76 0.47 -19.69
N ASP A 3 -12.67 1.25 -19.13
CA ASP A 3 -12.36 2.59 -18.60
C ASP A 3 -11.73 2.44 -17.22
N VAL A 4 -10.44 2.73 -17.13
CA VAL A 4 -9.64 2.63 -15.89
C VAL A 4 -9.40 4.02 -15.36
N THR A 5 -9.91 4.30 -14.16
CA THR A 5 -9.68 5.55 -13.45
C THR A 5 -9.04 5.29 -12.10
N VAL A 6 -8.23 6.25 -11.62
CA VAL A 6 -7.67 6.23 -10.26
C VAL A 6 -8.01 7.55 -9.58
N ARG A 7 -8.48 7.45 -8.36
CA ARG A 7 -8.79 8.62 -7.54
C ARG A 7 -8.28 8.45 -6.10
N ALA A 8 -8.06 9.55 -5.41
CA ALA A 8 -7.84 9.52 -3.98
C ALA A 8 -9.08 8.96 -3.27
N ALA A 9 -8.86 8.07 -2.33
CA ALA A 9 -9.92 7.59 -1.45
C ALA A 9 -10.26 8.63 -0.38
N THR A 10 -11.51 8.61 0.05
CA THR A 10 -12.04 9.44 1.13
C THR A 10 -12.49 8.55 2.30
N PRO A 11 -12.79 9.09 3.48
CA PRO A 11 -13.36 8.28 4.57
C PRO A 11 -14.64 7.52 4.18
N ALA A 12 -15.43 8.03 3.23
CA ALA A 12 -16.60 7.34 2.72
C ALA A 12 -16.30 6.03 1.98
N ASP A 13 -15.07 5.84 1.54
CA ASP A 13 -14.60 4.62 0.85
C ASP A 13 -14.16 3.50 1.82
N GLY A 14 -14.30 3.70 3.13
CA GLY A 14 -13.77 2.78 4.14
C GLY A 14 -14.20 1.33 3.95
N GLU A 15 -15.49 1.06 3.72
CA GLU A 15 -16.01 -0.29 3.50
C GLU A 15 -15.48 -0.90 2.19
N THR A 16 -15.34 -0.09 1.14
CA THR A 16 -14.76 -0.52 -0.13
C THR A 16 -13.30 -0.93 0.04
N LEU A 17 -12.52 -0.12 0.74
CA LEU A 17 -11.12 -0.42 1.07
C LEU A 17 -11.01 -1.70 1.92
N LEU A 18 -11.84 -1.85 2.95
CA LEU A 18 -11.84 -3.05 3.79
C LEU A 18 -12.17 -4.33 3.00
N ARG A 19 -13.11 -4.27 2.07
CA ARG A 19 -13.41 -5.39 1.15
C ARG A 19 -12.18 -5.77 0.30
N LEU A 20 -11.45 -4.77 -0.21
CA LEU A 20 -10.25 -5.02 -1.01
C LEU A 20 -9.08 -5.51 -0.15
N ILE A 21 -8.96 -5.05 1.09
CA ILE A 21 -8.00 -5.56 2.08
C ILE A 21 -8.27 -7.03 2.41
N ASP A 22 -9.54 -7.41 2.59
CA ASP A 22 -9.92 -8.81 2.78
C ASP A 22 -9.48 -9.67 1.59
N ALA A 23 -9.70 -9.19 0.36
CA ALA A 23 -9.28 -9.89 -0.85
C ALA A 23 -7.74 -10.01 -0.98
N LEU A 24 -6.98 -9.00 -0.55
CA LEU A 24 -5.52 -9.08 -0.47
C LEU A 24 -5.09 -10.11 0.58
N ALA A 25 -5.72 -10.09 1.76
CA ALA A 25 -5.40 -11.06 2.83
C ALA A 25 -5.62 -12.50 2.37
N ASP A 26 -6.71 -12.78 1.67
CA ASP A 26 -6.97 -14.08 1.06
C ASP A 26 -5.89 -14.47 0.03
N TYR A 27 -5.50 -13.53 -0.85
CA TYR A 27 -4.47 -13.76 -1.86
C TYR A 27 -3.10 -14.08 -1.23
N GLU A 28 -2.72 -13.36 -0.17
CA GLU A 28 -1.45 -13.53 0.53
C GLU A 28 -1.50 -14.60 1.64
N ARG A 29 -2.67 -15.21 1.87
CA ARG A 29 -2.92 -16.22 2.93
C ARG A 29 -2.63 -15.67 4.33
N LEU A 30 -3.01 -14.41 4.54
CA LEU A 30 -2.91 -13.71 5.82
C LEU A 30 -4.28 -13.59 6.48
N THR A 31 -4.28 -13.29 7.77
CA THR A 31 -5.51 -13.03 8.52
C THR A 31 -5.92 -11.56 8.30
N PRO A 32 -7.14 -11.29 7.79
CA PRO A 32 -7.64 -9.94 7.65
C PRO A 32 -7.88 -9.29 9.02
N PRO A 33 -8.04 -7.95 9.09
CA PRO A 33 -8.32 -7.27 10.34
C PRO A 33 -9.64 -7.75 10.97
N ASP A 34 -9.63 -7.98 12.28
CA ASP A 34 -10.82 -8.27 13.07
C ASP A 34 -11.73 -7.02 13.20
N ALA A 35 -12.87 -7.15 13.87
CA ALA A 35 -13.84 -6.07 14.02
C ALA A 35 -13.21 -4.78 14.62
N ALA A 36 -12.34 -4.93 15.61
CA ALA A 36 -11.64 -3.80 16.22
C ALA A 36 -10.59 -3.19 15.28
N GLY A 37 -9.89 -4.03 14.51
CA GLY A 37 -8.95 -3.61 13.47
C GLY A 37 -9.64 -2.81 12.36
N ARG A 38 -10.82 -3.25 11.92
CA ARG A 38 -11.62 -2.53 10.91
C ARG A 38 -12.03 -1.15 11.42
N GLN A 39 -12.45 -1.02 12.67
CA GLN A 39 -12.76 0.27 13.27
C GLN A 39 -11.54 1.19 13.34
N ARG A 40 -10.37 0.65 13.72
CA ARG A 40 -9.12 1.42 13.73
C ARG A 40 -8.74 1.89 12.33
N PHE A 41 -8.96 1.06 11.30
CA PHE A 41 -8.68 1.45 9.92
C PHE A 41 -9.60 2.60 9.45
N ILE A 42 -10.90 2.53 9.73
CA ILE A 42 -11.82 3.64 9.43
C ILE A 42 -11.39 4.93 10.15
N ALA A 43 -11.04 4.84 11.43
CA ALA A 43 -10.55 6.00 12.19
C ALA A 43 -9.23 6.56 11.61
N GLU A 44 -8.38 5.70 11.02
CA GLU A 44 -7.15 6.16 10.35
C GLU A 44 -7.45 6.97 9.09
N LEU A 45 -8.50 6.60 8.32
CA LEU A 45 -8.92 7.36 7.13
C LEU A 45 -9.50 8.75 7.49
N GLU A 46 -10.06 8.89 8.70
CA GLU A 46 -10.63 10.13 9.22
C GLU A 46 -9.59 11.00 9.94
N ARG A 47 -8.38 10.50 10.11
CA ARG A 47 -7.35 11.16 10.92
C ARG A 47 -6.91 12.50 10.32
N GLU A 48 -6.86 13.53 11.19
CA GLU A 48 -6.28 14.84 10.86
C GLU A 48 -5.14 15.22 11.84
N PRO A 49 -3.96 15.61 11.37
CA PRO A 49 -3.53 15.54 9.96
C PRO A 49 -3.38 14.10 9.51
N ALA A 50 -3.65 13.84 8.23
CA ALA A 50 -3.50 12.52 7.64
C ALA A 50 -2.04 12.06 7.69
N ARG A 51 -1.81 10.78 8.01
CA ARG A 51 -0.51 10.12 7.92
C ARG A 51 -0.48 8.98 6.91
N THR A 52 -1.65 8.58 6.42
CA THR A 52 -1.81 7.60 5.36
C THR A 52 -2.65 8.18 4.23
N TRP A 53 -2.36 7.75 3.01
CA TRP A 53 -3.09 8.16 1.81
C TRP A 53 -3.43 6.91 1.02
N CYS A 54 -4.67 6.82 0.58
CA CYS A 54 -5.16 5.69 -0.20
C CYS A 54 -5.61 6.18 -1.58
N PHE A 55 -5.36 5.37 -2.60
CA PHE A 55 -5.96 5.53 -3.92
C PHE A 55 -6.82 4.30 -4.23
N LEU A 56 -7.88 4.52 -4.97
CA LEU A 56 -8.75 3.47 -5.52
C LEU A 56 -8.62 3.45 -7.04
N ALA A 57 -8.46 2.26 -7.61
CA ALA A 57 -8.66 2.04 -9.04
C ALA A 57 -10.06 1.53 -9.29
N GLU A 58 -10.73 2.15 -10.25
CA GLU A 58 -12.04 1.76 -10.72
C GLU A 58 -11.95 1.33 -12.19
N VAL A 59 -12.64 0.25 -12.53
CA VAL A 59 -12.83 -0.23 -13.90
C VAL A 59 -14.31 -0.21 -14.19
N ASP A 60 -14.71 0.56 -15.20
CA ASP A 60 -16.12 0.78 -15.56
C ASP A 60 -16.98 1.22 -14.35
N GLY A 61 -16.39 2.03 -13.45
CA GLY A 61 -17.03 2.57 -12.25
C GLY A 61 -17.06 1.64 -11.04
N GLU A 62 -16.49 0.44 -11.12
CA GLU A 62 -16.37 -0.50 -9.99
C GLU A 62 -14.95 -0.47 -9.39
N ALA A 63 -14.86 -0.32 -8.07
CA ALA A 63 -13.58 -0.35 -7.37
C ALA A 63 -12.99 -1.78 -7.36
N VAL A 64 -11.85 -1.94 -8.04
CA VAL A 64 -11.17 -3.23 -8.27
C VAL A 64 -9.78 -3.30 -7.66
N GLY A 65 -9.26 -2.20 -7.16
CA GLY A 65 -7.92 -2.18 -6.58
C GLY A 65 -7.68 -0.95 -5.72
N TYR A 66 -6.63 -0.99 -4.92
CA TYR A 66 -6.28 0.08 -4.00
C TYR A 66 -4.79 0.16 -3.72
N THR A 67 -4.37 1.28 -3.16
CA THR A 67 -3.05 1.46 -2.53
C THR A 67 -3.18 2.11 -1.18
N VAL A 68 -2.21 1.84 -0.29
CA VAL A 68 -2.00 2.59 0.95
C VAL A 68 -0.57 3.10 0.97
N LEU A 69 -0.41 4.40 1.21
CA LEU A 69 0.87 5.08 1.30
C LEU A 69 1.03 5.72 2.68
N CYS A 70 2.25 5.73 3.20
CA CYS A 70 2.64 6.56 4.34
C CYS A 70 3.98 7.24 4.09
N GLU A 71 4.20 8.39 4.75
CA GLU A 71 5.44 9.15 4.60
C GLU A 71 6.43 8.80 5.70
N THR A 72 7.68 8.60 5.32
CA THR A 72 8.83 8.48 6.21
C THR A 72 9.86 9.53 5.83
N PHE A 73 10.97 9.64 6.56
CA PHE A 73 12.00 10.63 6.30
C PHE A 73 13.38 9.98 6.20
N SER A 74 14.16 10.38 5.21
CA SER A 74 15.55 9.97 5.06
C SER A 74 16.49 11.03 5.60
N THR A 75 17.24 10.71 6.66
CA THR A 75 18.23 11.63 7.21
C THR A 75 19.41 11.86 6.27
N PHE A 76 19.74 10.88 5.43
CA PHE A 76 20.87 10.99 4.49
C PHE A 76 20.56 11.87 3.28
N SER A 77 19.38 11.76 2.72
CA SER A 77 18.95 12.67 1.63
C SER A 77 18.33 13.95 2.15
N ALA A 78 18.01 14.04 3.45
CA ALA A 78 17.25 15.11 4.08
C ALA A 78 15.92 15.39 3.35
N LYS A 79 15.27 14.34 2.85
CA LYS A 79 14.00 14.41 2.11
C LYS A 79 13.00 13.38 2.62
N PRO A 80 11.70 13.62 2.42
CA PRO A 80 10.69 12.59 2.65
C PRO A 80 10.91 11.39 1.72
N LYS A 81 10.39 10.25 2.14
CA LYS A 81 10.23 9.03 1.34
C LYS A 81 8.77 8.61 1.46
N LEU A 82 8.18 8.05 0.42
CA LEU A 82 6.93 7.32 0.56
C LEU A 82 7.19 5.84 0.73
N PHE A 83 6.46 5.24 1.67
CA PHE A 83 6.34 3.81 1.84
C PHE A 83 4.98 3.37 1.31
N LEU A 84 5.01 2.46 0.33
CA LEU A 84 3.82 1.83 -0.21
C LEU A 84 3.53 0.58 0.64
N GLU A 85 2.56 0.71 1.54
CA GLU A 85 2.15 -0.38 2.44
C GLU A 85 1.47 -1.50 1.66
N ASP A 86 0.46 -1.13 0.85
CA ASP A 86 -0.28 -2.06 0.02
C ASP A 86 -0.46 -1.52 -1.40
N ILE A 87 -0.41 -2.42 -2.37
CA ILE A 87 -0.98 -2.27 -3.70
C ILE A 87 -1.59 -3.58 -4.14
N PHE A 88 -2.86 -3.54 -4.50
CA PHE A 88 -3.60 -4.75 -4.88
C PHE A 88 -4.65 -4.45 -5.94
N VAL A 89 -4.80 -5.38 -6.86
CA VAL A 89 -5.90 -5.43 -7.83
C VAL A 89 -6.48 -6.84 -7.79
N VAL A 90 -7.80 -6.93 -7.68
CA VAL A 90 -8.49 -8.23 -7.67
C VAL A 90 -8.12 -9.04 -8.93
N PRO A 91 -7.99 -10.37 -8.82
CA PRO A 91 -7.51 -11.21 -9.92
C PRO A 91 -8.29 -11.00 -11.23
N GLU A 92 -9.59 -10.80 -11.15
CA GLU A 92 -10.51 -10.65 -12.29
C GLU A 92 -10.26 -9.37 -13.08
N ALA A 93 -9.73 -8.33 -12.42
CA ALA A 93 -9.42 -7.03 -13.04
C ALA A 93 -7.93 -6.88 -13.41
N ARG A 94 -7.12 -7.93 -13.23
CA ARG A 94 -5.73 -7.91 -13.70
C ARG A 94 -5.69 -7.83 -15.22
N SER A 95 -4.60 -7.26 -15.75
CA SER A 95 -4.42 -7.00 -17.18
C SER A 95 -5.33 -5.91 -17.80
N THR A 96 -6.18 -5.23 -17.01
CA THR A 96 -6.93 -4.05 -17.45
C THR A 96 -6.08 -2.78 -17.49
N GLY A 97 -4.90 -2.78 -16.83
CA GLY A 97 -4.09 -1.59 -16.62
C GLY A 97 -4.27 -0.95 -15.24
N ALA A 98 -5.23 -1.42 -14.41
CA ALA A 98 -5.50 -0.85 -13.09
C ALA A 98 -4.28 -0.85 -12.16
N GLY A 99 -3.50 -1.94 -12.14
CA GLY A 99 -2.27 -2.02 -11.34
C GLY A 99 -1.22 -1.00 -11.75
N TYR A 100 -1.03 -0.80 -13.06
CA TYR A 100 -0.13 0.23 -13.58
C TYR A 100 -0.60 1.63 -13.20
N ALA A 101 -1.90 1.92 -13.37
CA ALA A 101 -2.48 3.21 -13.04
C ALA A 101 -2.34 3.53 -11.54
N LEU A 102 -2.58 2.57 -10.64
CA LEU A 102 -2.35 2.71 -9.20
C LEU A 102 -0.89 2.99 -8.87
N PHE A 103 0.03 2.20 -9.41
CA PHE A 103 1.46 2.39 -9.13
C PHE A 103 1.95 3.74 -9.66
N ARG A 104 1.49 4.14 -10.84
CA ARG A 104 1.77 5.46 -11.39
C ARG A 104 1.29 6.59 -10.47
N SER A 105 0.09 6.49 -9.89
CA SER A 105 -0.42 7.48 -8.93
C SER A 105 0.45 7.57 -7.68
N CYS A 106 1.01 6.44 -7.20
CA CYS A 106 1.98 6.44 -6.09
C CYS A 106 3.27 7.18 -6.47
N VAL A 107 3.77 6.97 -7.68
CA VAL A 107 4.97 7.65 -8.20
C VAL A 107 4.70 9.16 -8.35
N GLU A 108 3.56 9.54 -8.92
CA GLU A 108 3.15 10.94 -9.05
C GLU A 108 3.06 11.64 -7.68
N GLU A 109 2.50 10.96 -6.68
CA GLU A 109 2.42 11.47 -5.31
C GLU A 109 3.81 11.62 -4.67
N ALA A 110 4.71 10.66 -4.88
CA ALA A 110 6.09 10.74 -4.40
C ALA A 110 6.85 11.93 -5.02
N VAL A 111 6.69 12.14 -6.32
CA VAL A 111 7.30 13.28 -7.03
C VAL A 111 6.71 14.61 -6.56
N ARG A 112 5.38 14.68 -6.40
CA ARG A 112 4.68 15.87 -5.91
C ARG A 112 5.14 16.29 -4.51
N ARG A 113 5.49 15.34 -3.65
CA ARG A 113 6.00 15.57 -2.29
C ARG A 113 7.51 15.80 -2.22
N ASP A 114 8.20 15.84 -3.35
CA ASP A 114 9.67 15.93 -3.42
C ASP A 114 10.36 14.77 -2.66
N CYS A 115 9.76 13.58 -2.67
CA CYS A 115 10.33 12.40 -2.04
C CYS A 115 11.61 11.94 -2.75
N SER A 116 12.59 11.51 -1.97
CA SER A 116 13.84 10.95 -2.53
C SER A 116 13.64 9.55 -3.10
N THR A 117 12.69 8.78 -2.56
CA THR A 117 12.40 7.40 -2.98
C THR A 117 10.96 7.02 -2.65
N LEU A 118 10.44 6.07 -3.44
CA LEU A 118 9.28 5.25 -3.13
C LEU A 118 9.79 3.85 -2.78
N VAL A 119 9.42 3.31 -1.62
CA VAL A 119 9.87 2.00 -1.14
C VAL A 119 8.68 1.12 -0.80
N TRP A 120 8.82 -0.19 -0.97
CA TRP A 120 7.79 -1.19 -0.67
C TRP A 120 8.43 -2.54 -0.37
N GLU A 121 7.63 -3.45 0.16
CA GLU A 121 7.98 -4.84 0.36
C GLU A 121 7.18 -5.72 -0.60
N VAL A 122 7.71 -6.88 -0.92
CA VAL A 122 7.04 -7.89 -1.71
C VAL A 122 7.37 -9.26 -1.15
N LEU A 123 6.38 -10.13 -1.06
CA LEU A 123 6.60 -11.52 -0.63
C LEU A 123 7.53 -12.24 -1.62
N ASP A 124 8.55 -12.92 -1.12
CA ASP A 124 9.59 -13.55 -1.94
C ASP A 124 9.04 -14.55 -2.97
N TRP A 125 7.89 -15.15 -2.69
CA TRP A 125 7.21 -16.08 -3.61
C TRP A 125 6.36 -15.39 -4.68
N ASN A 126 6.08 -14.09 -4.55
CA ASN A 126 5.16 -13.36 -5.43
C ASN A 126 5.87 -12.87 -6.69
N GLN A 127 6.26 -13.83 -7.55
CA GLN A 127 6.98 -13.53 -8.78
C GLN A 127 6.21 -12.59 -9.71
N LEU A 128 4.87 -12.70 -9.73
CA LEU A 128 4.03 -11.81 -10.54
C LEU A 128 4.22 -10.33 -10.17
N ALA A 129 4.25 -10.03 -8.87
CA ALA A 129 4.47 -8.68 -8.38
C ALA A 129 5.93 -8.23 -8.59
N ILE A 130 6.89 -9.11 -8.35
CA ILE A 130 8.32 -8.83 -8.57
C ILE A 130 8.55 -8.44 -10.03
N ASP A 131 8.08 -9.23 -10.98
CA ASP A 131 8.21 -8.95 -12.41
C ASP A 131 7.52 -7.63 -12.81
N PHE A 132 6.37 -7.33 -12.20
CA PHE A 132 5.66 -6.07 -12.41
C PHE A 132 6.51 -4.87 -11.98
N TYR A 133 7.07 -4.89 -10.77
CA TYR A 133 7.89 -3.78 -10.27
C TYR A 133 9.18 -3.61 -11.05
N GLU A 134 9.86 -4.70 -11.39
CA GLU A 134 11.12 -4.66 -12.15
C GLU A 134 10.94 -4.09 -13.55
N ARG A 135 9.82 -4.41 -14.23
CA ARG A 135 9.47 -3.79 -15.52
C ARG A 135 9.26 -2.29 -15.43
N LEU A 136 8.79 -1.79 -14.29
CA LEU A 136 8.57 -0.37 -14.04
C LEU A 136 9.79 0.37 -13.51
N GLY A 137 10.94 -0.30 -13.40
CA GLY A 137 12.19 0.31 -12.95
C GLY A 137 12.49 0.13 -11.47
N GLY A 138 11.63 -0.58 -10.73
CA GLY A 138 11.92 -1.01 -9.36
C GLY A 138 13.15 -1.89 -9.29
N ARG A 139 13.89 -1.81 -8.21
CA ARG A 139 15.06 -2.65 -7.98
C ARG A 139 15.07 -3.14 -6.55
N LYS A 140 15.43 -4.41 -6.36
CA LYS A 140 15.64 -4.97 -5.02
C LYS A 140 16.77 -4.20 -4.33
N PHE A 141 16.51 -3.76 -3.10
CA PHE A 141 17.47 -3.02 -2.31
C PHE A 141 18.43 -3.99 -1.62
N ALA A 142 19.57 -4.25 -2.25
CA ALA A 142 20.57 -5.19 -1.75
C ALA A 142 21.40 -4.60 -0.62
N GLY A 143 21.92 -5.49 0.27
CA GLY A 143 22.81 -5.11 1.36
C GLY A 143 22.10 -4.65 2.65
N TRP A 144 20.77 -4.68 2.69
CA TRP A 144 19.96 -4.34 3.86
C TRP A 144 19.02 -5.48 4.21
N SER A 145 18.82 -5.68 5.51
CA SER A 145 17.85 -6.65 6.03
C SER A 145 16.78 -5.92 6.83
N MET A 146 15.54 -6.32 6.64
CA MET A 146 14.42 -5.84 7.44
C MET A 146 14.41 -6.58 8.77
N TYR A 147 14.28 -5.85 9.87
CA TYR A 147 14.05 -6.39 11.21
C TYR A 147 12.70 -5.93 11.72
N ARG A 148 12.02 -6.78 12.47
CA ARG A 148 10.81 -6.42 13.19
C ARG A 148 10.84 -6.97 14.62
N MET A 149 10.23 -6.25 15.54
CA MET A 149 10.00 -6.67 16.91
C MET A 149 8.48 -6.65 17.15
N GLY A 150 7.93 -7.79 17.53
CA GLY A 150 6.50 -7.91 17.85
C GLY A 150 6.18 -7.24 19.19
N ARG A 151 4.88 -6.98 19.42
CA ARG A 151 4.38 -6.28 20.63
C ARG A 151 4.86 -6.93 21.92
N GLU A 152 4.77 -8.25 22.04
CA GLU A 152 5.20 -9.03 23.19
C GLU A 152 6.69 -8.79 23.53
N ALA A 153 7.56 -8.91 22.51
CA ALA A 153 8.99 -8.68 22.68
C ALA A 153 9.32 -7.23 23.08
N MET A 154 8.56 -6.24 22.58
CA MET A 154 8.69 -4.85 23.00
C MET A 154 8.30 -4.66 24.47
N GLU A 155 7.24 -5.28 24.93
CA GLU A 155 6.78 -5.19 26.31
C GLU A 155 7.74 -5.90 27.27
N GLU A 156 8.27 -7.06 26.89
CA GLU A 156 9.30 -7.78 27.66
C GLU A 156 10.57 -6.95 27.84
N LEU A 157 11.05 -6.30 26.77
CA LEU A 157 12.24 -5.43 26.83
C LEU A 157 12.06 -4.26 27.82
N LEU A 158 10.85 -3.72 27.93
CA LEU A 158 10.56 -2.60 28.84
C LEU A 158 10.44 -3.03 30.32
N GLN A 159 10.32 -4.34 30.60
CA GLN A 159 10.23 -4.91 31.95
C GLN A 159 11.58 -5.40 32.48
N SER A 160 12.59 -5.46 31.62
CA SER A 160 13.96 -5.85 31.95
C SER A 160 14.77 -4.63 32.41
#